data_02b75cb1613d75c0de4dfc3f096b9e23
#
_entry.id   02b75cb1613d75c0de4dfc3f096b9e23
#
_cell.length_a   1.000
_cell.length_b   1.000
_cell.length_c   1.000
_cell.angle_alpha   90.00
_cell.angle_beta   90.00
_cell.angle_gamma   90.00
#
_symmetry.space_group_name_H-M   'P 1'
#
loop_
_entity.id
_entity.type
_entity.pdbx_description
1 polymer ?
#
loop_
_entity_poly.entity_id
_entity_poly.type
_entity_poly.pdbx_seq_one_letter_code
_entity_poly.pdbx_strand_id
1 'polypeptide(L)'
;MTGLFSYPKRKLRKLISQGEYEQAIEFGNELEAKTPKDPDLLFIMGSMFYILNDEKKTLHYIDRVLEINPNDVESLSLKLRVHQFLKNDDVVIDCCRKILEVAPDNFEVRDLISELESNS
;
A
#
# COMPACT_ATOMS: atom_id res chain seq x y z
N MET A 1 -10.81 -19.68 -15.96
CA MET A 1 -9.49 -20.16 -15.52
C MET A 1 -8.73 -19.17 -14.66
N THR A 2 -9.46 -18.23 -14.09
CA THR A 2 -8.87 -17.22 -13.20
C THR A 2 -8.25 -17.83 -11.95
N GLY A 3 -8.77 -18.97 -11.45
CA GLY A 3 -8.25 -19.61 -10.24
C GLY A 3 -6.80 -20.05 -10.30
N LEU A 4 -6.33 -20.46 -11.50
CA LEU A 4 -4.94 -20.91 -11.68
C LEU A 4 -3.96 -19.76 -11.50
N PHE A 5 -4.28 -18.57 -12.02
CA PHE A 5 -3.40 -17.40 -11.94
C PHE A 5 -3.49 -16.70 -10.60
N SER A 6 -4.61 -16.85 -9.88
CA SER A 6 -4.81 -16.21 -8.57
C SER A 6 -4.38 -17.08 -7.39
N TYR A 7 -4.15 -18.38 -7.60
CA TYR A 7 -3.82 -19.31 -6.53
C TYR A 7 -2.58 -18.89 -5.72
N PRO A 8 -1.46 -18.52 -6.35
CA PRO A 8 -0.29 -18.11 -5.57
C PRO A 8 -0.56 -16.90 -4.69
N LYS A 9 -1.28 -15.90 -5.21
CA LYS A 9 -1.60 -14.70 -4.42
C LYS A 9 -2.57 -15.02 -3.29
N ARG A 10 -3.51 -15.92 -3.50
CA ARG A 10 -4.41 -16.38 -2.42
C ARG A 10 -3.66 -17.11 -1.33
N LYS A 11 -2.71 -17.96 -1.72
CA LYS A 11 -1.85 -18.66 -0.75
C LYS A 11 -1.05 -17.65 0.07
N LEU A 12 -0.49 -16.65 -0.58
CA LEU A 12 0.26 -15.59 0.10
C LEU A 12 -0.63 -14.86 1.12
N ARG A 13 -1.83 -14.43 0.69
CA ARG A 13 -2.77 -13.76 1.60
C ARG A 13 -3.15 -14.63 2.78
N LYS A 14 -3.33 -15.93 2.55
CA LYS A 14 -3.66 -16.88 3.62
C LYS A 14 -2.53 -16.99 4.64
N LEU A 15 -1.30 -17.09 4.18
CA LEU A 15 -0.14 -17.12 5.08
C LEU A 15 -0.08 -15.85 5.93
N ILE A 16 -0.31 -14.69 5.33
CA ILE A 16 -0.33 -13.42 6.04
C ILE A 16 -1.45 -13.40 7.08
N SER A 17 -2.65 -13.81 6.69
CA SER A 17 -3.81 -13.81 7.60
C SER A 17 -3.64 -14.77 8.77
N GLN A 18 -2.84 -15.81 8.61
CA GLN A 18 -2.53 -16.76 9.66
C GLN A 18 -1.34 -16.35 10.52
N GLY A 19 -0.70 -15.22 10.20
CA GLY A 19 0.47 -14.77 10.92
C GLY A 19 1.75 -15.52 10.60
N GLU A 20 1.76 -16.28 9.51
CA GLU A 20 2.92 -17.06 9.07
C GLU A 20 3.85 -16.18 8.24
N TYR A 21 4.42 -15.15 8.87
CA TYR A 21 5.12 -14.08 8.16
C TYR A 21 6.44 -14.52 7.54
N GLU A 22 7.21 -15.39 8.19
CA GLU A 22 8.45 -15.88 7.58
C GLU A 22 8.16 -16.63 6.28
N GLN A 23 7.17 -17.52 6.31
CA GLN A 23 6.75 -18.26 5.12
C GLN A 23 6.18 -17.33 4.06
N ALA A 24 5.41 -16.33 4.49
CA ALA A 24 4.82 -15.36 3.57
C ALA A 24 5.90 -14.55 2.86
N ILE A 25 6.93 -14.11 3.58
CA ILE A 25 8.04 -13.34 2.99
C ILE A 25 8.78 -14.19 1.98
N GLU A 26 9.13 -15.41 2.34
CA GLU A 26 9.83 -16.33 1.44
C GLU A 26 9.02 -16.61 0.18
N PHE A 27 7.75 -16.96 0.35
CA PHE A 27 6.87 -17.25 -0.77
C PHE A 27 6.62 -16.02 -1.63
N GLY A 28 6.41 -14.87 -1.00
CA GLY A 28 6.22 -13.60 -1.70
C GLY A 28 7.44 -13.20 -2.53
N ASN A 29 8.64 -13.40 -1.99
CA ASN A 29 9.88 -13.13 -2.71
C ASN A 29 10.02 -14.02 -3.94
N GLU A 30 9.63 -15.28 -3.85
CA GLU A 30 9.63 -16.19 -4.99
C GLU A 30 8.66 -15.72 -6.08
N LEU A 31 7.47 -15.28 -5.69
CA LEU A 31 6.48 -14.76 -6.63
C LEU A 31 6.96 -13.47 -7.28
N GLU A 32 7.56 -12.59 -6.49
CA GLU A 32 8.07 -11.32 -6.99
C GLU A 32 9.17 -11.53 -8.05
N ALA A 33 10.02 -12.53 -7.84
CA ALA A 33 11.07 -12.85 -8.80
C ALA A 33 10.50 -13.23 -10.17
N LYS A 34 9.32 -13.86 -10.17
CA LYS A 34 8.64 -14.27 -11.40
C LYS A 34 7.82 -13.15 -12.03
N THR A 35 7.22 -12.29 -11.22
CA THR A 35 6.32 -11.22 -11.67
C THR A 35 6.63 -9.91 -10.94
N PRO A 36 7.81 -9.30 -11.22
CA PRO A 36 8.27 -8.13 -10.44
C PRO A 36 7.45 -6.86 -10.64
N LYS A 37 6.58 -6.84 -11.66
CA LYS A 37 5.75 -5.67 -11.96
C LYS A 37 4.26 -5.96 -11.81
N ASP A 38 3.90 -6.98 -11.05
CA ASP A 38 2.50 -7.26 -10.74
C ASP A 38 2.05 -6.34 -9.60
N PRO A 39 1.24 -5.30 -9.86
CA PRO A 39 0.89 -4.34 -8.83
C PRO A 39 0.10 -4.96 -7.67
N ASP A 40 -0.70 -5.99 -7.94
CA ASP A 40 -1.47 -6.66 -6.91
C ASP A 40 -0.52 -7.37 -5.91
N LEU A 41 0.49 -8.08 -6.44
CA LEU A 41 1.49 -8.73 -5.59
C LEU A 41 2.27 -7.69 -4.78
N LEU A 42 2.71 -6.62 -5.41
CA LEU A 42 3.45 -5.56 -4.73
C LEU A 42 2.63 -4.91 -3.61
N PHE A 43 1.32 -4.72 -3.84
CA PHE A 43 0.43 -4.19 -2.81
C PHE A 43 0.28 -5.16 -1.64
N ILE A 44 0.15 -6.46 -1.92
CA ILE A 44 0.07 -7.48 -0.86
C ILE A 44 1.34 -7.46 0.00
N MET A 45 2.51 -7.40 -0.63
CA MET A 45 3.79 -7.34 0.08
C MET A 45 3.90 -6.07 0.93
N GLY A 46 3.53 -4.93 0.36
CA GLY A 46 3.54 -3.66 1.09
C GLY A 46 2.62 -3.68 2.30
N SER A 47 1.43 -4.23 2.13
CA SER A 47 0.44 -4.36 3.21
C SER A 47 0.96 -5.26 4.33
N MET A 48 1.64 -6.35 3.98
CA MET A 48 2.24 -7.24 4.96
C MET A 48 3.30 -6.50 5.80
N PHE A 49 4.18 -5.76 5.14
CA PHE A 49 5.22 -5.02 5.86
C PHE A 49 4.63 -3.88 6.71
N TYR A 50 3.50 -3.32 6.29
CA TYR A 50 2.77 -2.36 7.11
C TYR A 50 2.28 -3.02 8.42
N ILE A 51 1.73 -4.23 8.33
CA ILE A 51 1.32 -5.00 9.52
C ILE A 51 2.52 -5.27 10.43
N LEU A 52 3.69 -5.52 9.84
CA LEU A 52 4.92 -5.80 10.58
C LEU A 52 5.63 -4.53 11.09
N ASN A 53 5.04 -3.36 10.88
CA ASN A 53 5.59 -2.06 11.29
C ASN A 53 6.94 -1.74 10.65
N ASP A 54 7.16 -2.21 9.43
CA ASP A 54 8.36 -1.91 8.67
C ASP A 54 8.03 -0.83 7.62
N GLU A 55 8.12 0.43 8.02
CA GLU A 55 7.75 1.57 7.19
C GLU A 55 8.58 1.64 5.91
N LYS A 56 9.86 1.37 6.02
CA LYS A 56 10.77 1.45 4.88
C LYS A 56 10.39 0.44 3.79
N LYS A 57 10.15 -0.82 4.17
CA LYS A 57 9.74 -1.84 3.21
C LYS A 57 8.33 -1.60 2.70
N THR A 58 7.43 -1.12 3.56
CA THR A 58 6.08 -0.73 3.12
C THR A 58 6.17 0.28 1.99
N LEU A 59 6.92 1.36 2.17
CA LEU A 59 7.05 2.42 1.17
C LEU A 59 7.75 1.91 -0.09
N HIS A 60 8.75 1.05 0.05
CA HIS A 60 9.42 0.44 -1.09
C HIS A 60 8.43 -0.25 -2.03
N TYR A 61 7.53 -1.07 -1.47
CA TYR A 61 6.55 -1.79 -2.28
C TYR A 61 5.43 -0.88 -2.78
N ILE A 62 4.92 -0.01 -1.93
CA ILE A 62 3.80 0.86 -2.29
C ILE A 62 4.21 1.88 -3.36
N ASP A 63 5.42 2.43 -3.28
CA ASP A 63 5.89 3.36 -4.31
C ASP A 63 6.04 2.65 -5.66
N ARG A 64 6.39 1.38 -5.67
CA ARG A 64 6.43 0.58 -6.91
C ARG A 64 5.03 0.37 -7.50
N VAL A 65 4.02 0.16 -6.64
CA VAL A 65 2.62 0.12 -7.13
C VAL A 65 2.26 1.44 -7.78
N LEU A 66 2.60 2.55 -7.13
CA LEU A 66 2.25 3.89 -7.63
C LEU A 66 3.00 4.29 -8.89
N GLU A 67 4.17 3.71 -9.14
CA GLU A 67 4.86 3.87 -10.43
C GLU A 67 4.06 3.25 -11.57
N ILE A 68 3.38 2.13 -11.30
CA ILE A 68 2.57 1.42 -12.29
C ILE A 68 1.19 2.05 -12.41
N ASN A 69 0.59 2.39 -11.27
CA ASN A 69 -0.76 2.95 -11.19
C ASN A 69 -0.77 4.12 -10.21
N PRO A 70 -0.45 5.34 -10.70
CA PRO A 70 -0.33 6.52 -9.84
C PRO A 70 -1.61 6.93 -9.11
N ASN A 71 -2.75 6.45 -9.57
CA ASN A 71 -4.06 6.82 -9.02
C ASN A 71 -4.68 5.71 -8.16
N ASP A 72 -3.88 4.73 -7.76
CA ASP A 72 -4.39 3.66 -6.92
C ASP A 72 -4.66 4.18 -5.50
N VAL A 73 -5.96 4.34 -5.19
CA VAL A 73 -6.40 4.96 -3.94
C VAL A 73 -5.95 4.17 -2.71
N GLU A 74 -5.99 2.83 -2.79
CA GLU A 74 -5.56 2.00 -1.67
C GLU A 74 -4.09 2.20 -1.35
N SER A 75 -3.25 2.28 -2.38
CA SER A 75 -1.82 2.51 -2.22
C SER A 75 -1.53 3.92 -1.72
N LEU A 76 -2.23 4.92 -2.26
CA LEU A 76 -2.12 6.31 -1.78
C LEU A 76 -2.53 6.41 -0.31
N SER A 77 -3.59 5.70 0.08
CA SER A 77 -4.07 5.69 1.46
C SER A 77 -3.05 5.06 2.40
N LEU A 78 -2.42 3.98 1.97
CA LEU A 78 -1.39 3.32 2.79
C LEU A 78 -0.16 4.21 2.93
N LYS A 79 0.29 4.84 1.84
CA LYS A 79 1.39 5.78 1.86
C LYS A 79 1.09 6.96 2.81
N LEU A 80 -0.12 7.48 2.74
CA LEU A 80 -0.58 8.55 3.62
C LEU A 80 -0.44 8.14 5.09
N ARG A 81 -0.90 6.95 5.45
CA ARG A 81 -0.85 6.46 6.83
C ARG A 81 0.58 6.32 7.34
N VAL A 82 1.47 5.80 6.51
CA VAL A 82 2.88 5.68 6.87
C VAL A 82 3.47 7.06 7.16
N HIS A 83 3.21 8.04 6.28
CA HIS A 83 3.75 9.39 6.44
C HIS A 83 3.08 10.17 7.57
N GLN A 84 1.83 9.87 7.92
CA GLN A 84 1.22 10.40 9.14
C GLN A 84 2.00 9.95 10.37
N PHE A 85 2.34 8.67 10.42
CA PHE A 85 3.14 8.11 11.52
C PHE A 85 4.52 8.77 11.58
N LEU A 86 5.14 9.00 10.42
CA LEU A 86 6.46 9.64 10.33
C LEU A 86 6.38 11.17 10.47
N LYS A 87 5.20 11.74 10.56
CA LYS A 87 4.95 13.18 10.69
C LYS A 87 5.47 13.99 9.50
N ASN A 88 5.39 13.41 8.31
CA ASN A 88 5.75 14.09 7.06
C ASN A 88 4.52 14.72 6.42
N ASP A 89 4.08 15.85 6.99
CA ASP A 89 2.82 16.49 6.60
C ASP A 89 2.75 16.85 5.13
N ASP A 90 3.87 17.27 4.52
CA ASP A 90 3.89 17.61 3.09
C ASP A 90 3.52 16.42 2.21
N VAL A 91 4.03 15.24 2.55
CA VAL A 91 3.69 14.01 1.80
C VAL A 91 2.25 13.60 2.06
N VAL A 92 1.77 13.75 3.30
CA VAL A 92 0.38 13.46 3.66
C VAL A 92 -0.56 14.34 2.84
N ILE A 93 -0.29 15.64 2.75
CA ILE A 93 -1.11 16.59 1.98
C ILE A 93 -1.11 16.20 0.50
N ASP A 94 0.06 15.86 -0.06
CA ASP A 94 0.15 15.44 -1.45
C ASP A 94 -0.69 14.19 -1.72
N CYS A 95 -0.62 13.20 -0.84
CA CYS A 95 -1.45 11.99 -0.95
C CYS A 95 -2.94 12.32 -0.87
N CYS A 96 -3.31 13.21 0.05
CA CYS A 96 -4.70 13.66 0.19
C CYS A 96 -5.22 14.26 -1.11
N ARG A 97 -4.44 15.15 -1.72
CA ARG A 97 -4.84 15.80 -2.97
C ARG A 97 -5.04 14.80 -4.08
N LYS A 98 -4.12 13.85 -4.21
CA LYS A 98 -4.22 12.81 -5.23
C LYS A 98 -5.44 11.92 -5.02
N ILE A 99 -5.72 11.56 -3.77
CA ILE A 99 -6.90 10.75 -3.44
C ILE A 99 -8.17 11.53 -3.81
N LEU A 100 -8.22 12.83 -3.49
CA LEU A 100 -9.41 13.65 -3.78
C LEU A 100 -9.62 13.88 -5.27
N GLU A 101 -8.58 13.82 -6.10
CA GLU A 101 -8.73 13.86 -7.55
C GLU A 101 -9.51 12.65 -8.06
N VAL A 102 -9.30 11.47 -7.46
CA VAL A 102 -9.94 10.22 -7.85
C VAL A 102 -11.28 10.04 -7.11
N ALA A 103 -11.31 10.39 -5.85
CA ALA A 103 -12.46 10.20 -4.96
C ALA A 103 -12.79 11.50 -4.21
N PRO A 104 -13.41 12.48 -4.90
CA PRO A 104 -13.70 13.79 -4.29
C PRO A 104 -14.66 13.72 -3.11
N ASP A 105 -15.40 12.61 -2.96
CA ASP A 105 -16.35 12.41 -1.85
C ASP A 105 -15.71 11.78 -0.62
N ASN A 106 -14.40 11.59 -0.62
CA ASN A 106 -13.71 11.02 0.54
C ASN A 106 -13.62 12.07 1.65
N PHE A 107 -14.58 12.05 2.55
CA PHE A 107 -14.69 13.04 3.62
C PHE A 107 -13.56 12.96 4.63
N GLU A 108 -13.08 11.76 4.94
CA GLU A 108 -11.96 11.59 5.89
C GLU A 108 -10.70 12.30 5.39
N VAL A 109 -10.40 12.13 4.11
CA VAL A 109 -9.23 12.74 3.49
C VAL A 109 -9.41 14.25 3.37
N ARG A 110 -10.62 14.69 3.07
CA ARG A 110 -10.96 16.12 2.98
C ARG A 110 -10.79 16.80 4.34
N ASP A 111 -11.28 16.17 5.39
CA ASP A 111 -11.12 16.69 6.75
C ASP A 111 -9.66 16.73 7.17
N LEU A 112 -8.91 15.69 6.84
CA LEU A 112 -7.49 15.62 7.18
C LEU A 112 -6.69 16.74 6.51
N ILE A 113 -6.90 16.97 5.21
CA ILE A 113 -6.18 18.03 4.51
C ILE A 113 -6.55 19.40 5.06
N SER A 114 -7.82 19.62 5.37
CA SER A 114 -8.26 20.88 5.96
C SER A 114 -7.60 21.13 7.32
N GLU A 115 -7.53 20.10 8.14
CA GLU A 115 -6.88 20.18 9.45
C GLU A 115 -5.39 20.52 9.32
N LEU A 116 -4.69 19.82 8.44
CA LEU A 116 -3.26 20.05 8.24
C LEU A 116 -2.96 21.43 7.67
N GLU A 117 -3.76 21.91 6.73
CA GLU A 117 -3.57 23.22 6.12
C GLU A 117 -3.91 24.36 7.10
N SER A 118 -4.88 24.15 7.99
CA SER A 118 -5.23 25.16 8.99
C SER A 118 -4.22 25.29 10.10
N ASN A 119 -3.41 24.25 10.34
CA ASN A 119 -2.38 24.23 11.39
C ASN A 119 -1.02 24.72 10.90
N SER A 120 -0.89 25.05 9.63
CA SER A 120 0.39 25.51 9.07
C SER A 120 0.60 27.02 9.13
#